data_f53267f1a82ce873d57693ab9b500bc1
#
_entry.id   f53267f1a82ce873d57693ab9b500bc1
#
_cell.length_a   1.000
_cell.length_b   1.000
_cell.length_c   1.000
_cell.angle_alpha   90.00
_cell.angle_beta   90.00
_cell.angle_gamma   90.00
#
_symmetry.space_group_name_H-M   'P 1'
#
loop_
_entity.id
_entity.type
_entity.pdbx_description
1 polymer ?
#
loop_
_entity_poly.entity_id
_entity_poly.type
_entity_poly.pdbx_seq_one_letter_code
_entity_poly.pdbx_strand_id
1 'polypeptide(L)'
;FSQDKTAITHKLIIGDNYDALLNLSISYRGKIDVIYIDPPYGKDDMGYFAKTNYENAITRDNLLSMLYPRLLLAKQLLTDKGVIFVSIDERNHAYVKALMDEIFEERNFLLDKKKLNKKGGKSTQTIQKNHDYILAYTFDQDILFSQIEKDIAAYKYEDEYVNERGKFALSQTLDYSSLMYSPNMDF
;
A
#
# COMPACT_ATOMS: atom_id res chain seq x y z
N PHE A 1 -8.17 -25.32 16.20
CA PHE A 1 -6.89 -25.56 15.52
C PHE A 1 -7.10 -26.73 14.55
N SER A 2 -7.01 -26.49 13.23
CA SER A 2 -7.06 -27.56 12.22
C SER A 2 -5.83 -28.47 12.42
N GLN A 3 -6.04 -29.78 12.49
CA GLN A 3 -4.97 -30.78 12.46
C GLN A 3 -4.50 -31.06 11.02
N ASP A 4 -5.13 -30.45 10.03
CA ASP A 4 -4.74 -30.58 8.64
C ASP A 4 -3.47 -29.75 8.38
N LYS A 5 -2.36 -30.42 8.14
CA LYS A 5 -1.07 -29.81 7.86
C LYS A 5 -1.02 -29.07 6.49
N THR A 6 -2.02 -29.26 5.65
CA THR A 6 -2.16 -28.62 4.34
C THR A 6 -3.01 -27.33 4.40
N ALA A 7 -3.70 -27.08 5.52
CA ALA A 7 -4.53 -25.92 5.70
C ALA A 7 -3.68 -24.63 5.81
N ILE A 8 -4.10 -23.57 5.11
CA ILE A 8 -3.52 -22.24 5.25
C ILE A 8 -3.72 -21.76 6.68
N THR A 9 -2.65 -21.42 7.38
CA THR A 9 -2.69 -20.94 8.76
C THR A 9 -2.45 -19.43 8.81
N HIS A 10 -3.27 -18.73 9.57
CA HIS A 10 -3.10 -17.32 9.87
C HIS A 10 -2.68 -17.14 11.32
N LYS A 11 -1.73 -16.23 11.58
CA LYS A 11 -1.28 -15.87 12.93
C LYS A 11 -1.51 -14.40 13.17
N LEU A 12 -2.19 -14.05 14.26
CA LEU A 12 -2.30 -12.70 14.75
C LEU A 12 -1.38 -12.53 15.96
N ILE A 13 -0.48 -11.54 15.89
CA ILE A 13 0.43 -11.19 16.99
C ILE A 13 0.04 -9.81 17.48
N ILE A 14 -0.28 -9.69 18.77
CA ILE A 14 -0.69 -8.44 19.41
C ILE A 14 0.41 -8.01 20.37
N GLY A 15 0.95 -6.81 20.19
CA GLY A 15 2.00 -6.25 21.03
C GLY A 15 2.84 -5.22 20.27
N ASP A 16 3.93 -4.74 20.88
CA ASP A 16 4.90 -3.91 20.18
C ASP A 16 5.55 -4.71 19.03
N ASN A 17 5.62 -4.08 17.85
CA ASN A 17 6.13 -4.76 16.68
C ASN A 17 7.64 -5.01 16.72
N TYR A 18 8.43 -4.26 17.51
CA TYR A 18 9.84 -4.54 17.70
C TYR A 18 10.07 -5.87 18.41
N ASP A 19 9.36 -6.08 19.54
CA ASP A 19 9.42 -7.33 20.31
C ASP A 19 8.87 -8.51 19.49
N ALA A 20 7.80 -8.27 18.73
CA ALA A 20 7.24 -9.28 17.83
C ALA A 20 8.26 -9.70 16.75
N LEU A 21 8.94 -8.75 16.10
CA LEU A 21 9.97 -9.02 15.09
C LEU A 21 11.18 -9.75 15.67
N LEU A 22 11.63 -9.39 16.89
CA LEU A 22 12.69 -10.13 17.60
C LEU A 22 12.31 -11.60 17.80
N ASN A 23 11.10 -11.86 18.27
CA ASN A 23 10.62 -13.22 18.49
C ASN A 23 10.46 -13.99 17.16
N LEU A 24 9.95 -13.33 16.12
CA LEU A 24 9.83 -13.93 14.79
C LEU A 24 11.19 -14.28 14.19
N SER A 25 12.23 -13.49 14.44
CA SER A 25 13.57 -13.75 13.89
C SER A 25 14.20 -15.06 14.40
N ILE A 26 13.70 -15.62 15.52
CA ILE A 26 14.13 -16.93 16.02
C ILE A 26 13.66 -18.08 15.11
N SER A 27 12.42 -17.98 14.61
CA SER A 27 11.78 -19.11 13.89
C SER A 27 11.57 -18.85 12.40
N TYR A 28 11.56 -17.58 11.97
CA TYR A 28 11.19 -17.15 10.62
C TYR A 28 12.31 -16.43 9.88
N ARG A 29 13.54 -16.46 10.38
CA ARG A 29 14.70 -15.87 9.69
C ARG A 29 14.85 -16.47 8.29
N GLY A 30 14.89 -15.63 7.26
CA GLY A 30 15.02 -16.05 5.86
C GLY A 30 13.84 -16.90 5.34
N LYS A 31 12.63 -16.73 5.89
CA LYS A 31 11.44 -17.54 5.53
C LYS A 31 10.22 -16.73 5.12
N ILE A 32 10.32 -15.42 5.11
CA ILE A 32 9.21 -14.54 4.74
C ILE A 32 9.40 -14.05 3.31
N ASP A 33 8.43 -14.34 2.45
CA ASP A 33 8.51 -13.95 1.05
C ASP A 33 8.01 -12.52 0.81
N VAL A 34 7.06 -12.05 1.62
CA VAL A 34 6.48 -10.71 1.46
C VAL A 34 6.30 -10.05 2.83
N ILE A 35 6.79 -8.83 2.95
CA ILE A 35 6.53 -7.94 4.08
C ILE A 35 5.83 -6.70 3.55
N TYR A 36 4.69 -6.32 4.14
CA TYR A 36 4.03 -5.05 3.90
C TYR A 36 3.88 -4.29 5.21
N ILE A 37 4.36 -3.04 5.21
CA ILE A 37 4.23 -2.17 6.38
C ILE A 37 3.54 -0.85 6.01
N ASP A 38 2.72 -0.38 6.93
CA ASP A 38 2.05 0.93 6.89
C ASP A 38 2.40 1.65 8.20
N PRO A 39 3.58 2.29 8.28
CA PRO A 39 4.04 2.95 9.50
C PRO A 39 3.24 4.23 9.76
N PRO A 40 3.23 4.76 10.99
CA PRO A 40 2.65 6.07 11.24
C PRO A 40 3.40 7.11 10.41
N TYR A 41 2.65 7.99 9.72
CA TYR A 41 3.23 8.92 8.74
C TYR A 41 3.92 10.14 9.35
N GLY A 42 4.05 10.22 10.67
CA GLY A 42 4.74 11.31 11.36
C GLY A 42 4.17 12.69 11.00
N LYS A 43 3.11 13.14 11.67
CA LYS A 43 2.55 14.46 11.43
C LYS A 43 3.24 15.44 12.38
N ASP A 44 3.92 16.44 11.81
CA ASP A 44 4.54 17.51 12.59
C ASP A 44 3.51 18.41 13.28
N ASP A 45 2.24 18.33 12.87
CA ASP A 45 1.15 19.13 13.43
C ASP A 45 -0.16 18.36 13.44
N MET A 46 -0.36 17.58 14.48
CA MET A 46 -1.65 16.96 14.75
C MET A 46 -2.50 17.99 15.52
N GLY A 47 -3.34 18.75 14.79
CA GLY A 47 -4.34 19.60 15.43
C GLY A 47 -5.12 18.84 16.50
N TYR A 48 -5.65 19.58 17.48
CA TYR A 48 -6.34 19.08 18.69
C TYR A 48 -7.35 17.93 18.44
N PHE A 49 -7.93 17.84 17.26
CA PHE A 49 -8.89 16.79 16.84
C PHE A 49 -8.25 15.53 16.23
N ALA A 50 -6.95 15.50 16.01
CA ALA A 50 -6.25 14.35 15.45
C ALA A 50 -5.55 13.51 16.54
N LYS A 51 -6.04 13.53 17.77
CA LYS A 51 -5.71 12.55 18.79
C LYS A 51 -6.25 11.19 18.38
N THR A 52 -5.57 10.57 17.43
CA THR A 52 -5.68 9.13 17.21
C THR A 52 -5.02 8.44 18.40
N ASN A 53 -5.33 7.16 18.62
CA ASN A 53 -4.87 6.33 19.73
C ASN A 53 -3.33 6.19 19.91
N TYR A 54 -2.56 7.02 19.26
CA TYR A 54 -1.12 7.17 19.44
C TYR A 54 -0.87 8.41 20.28
N GLU A 55 -0.55 8.22 21.55
CA GLU A 55 -0.33 9.28 22.54
C GLU A 55 0.85 10.21 22.24
N ASN A 56 1.67 9.88 21.23
CA ASN A 56 2.83 10.68 20.84
C ASN A 56 2.72 11.11 19.38
N ALA A 57 2.72 12.41 19.13
CA ALA A 57 3.01 12.97 17.83
C ALA A 57 4.40 12.47 17.41
N ILE A 58 4.44 11.55 16.42
CA ILE A 58 5.70 11.02 15.94
C ILE A 58 6.30 12.09 15.02
N THR A 59 7.33 12.78 15.49
CA THR A 59 8.15 13.66 14.65
C THR A 59 8.87 12.82 13.59
N ARG A 60 9.38 13.48 12.56
CA ARG A 60 10.17 12.79 11.51
C ARG A 60 11.35 12.02 12.09
N ASP A 61 12.10 12.63 13.00
CA ASP A 61 13.29 12.00 13.60
C ASP A 61 12.89 10.77 14.42
N ASN A 62 11.78 10.86 15.15
CA ASN A 62 11.24 9.72 15.90
C ASN A 62 10.73 8.63 14.96
N LEU A 63 10.13 8.98 13.81
CA LEU A 63 9.71 8.02 12.79
C LEU A 63 10.90 7.21 12.26
N LEU A 64 11.96 7.88 11.82
CA LEU A 64 13.15 7.21 11.28
C LEU A 64 13.86 6.38 12.35
N SER A 65 14.02 6.91 13.56
CA SER A 65 14.61 6.20 14.69
C SER A 65 13.80 4.95 15.09
N MET A 66 12.47 5.03 15.01
CA MET A 66 11.58 3.90 15.26
C MET A 66 11.67 2.86 14.14
N LEU A 67 11.70 3.29 12.87
CA LEU A 67 11.73 2.39 11.73
C LEU A 67 13.06 1.64 11.58
N TYR A 68 14.18 2.30 11.82
CA TYR A 68 15.52 1.75 11.59
C TYR A 68 15.72 0.35 12.18
N PRO A 69 15.58 0.12 13.49
CA PRO A 69 15.80 -1.21 14.08
C PRO A 69 14.77 -2.23 13.60
N ARG A 70 13.54 -1.81 13.31
CA ARG A 70 12.47 -2.69 12.82
C ARG A 70 12.72 -3.14 11.39
N LEU A 71 13.21 -2.27 10.54
CA LEU A 71 13.60 -2.60 9.17
C LEU A 71 14.81 -3.52 9.11
N LEU A 72 15.80 -3.36 10.03
CA LEU A 72 16.91 -4.30 10.15
C LEU A 72 16.43 -5.71 10.50
N LEU A 73 15.45 -5.84 11.40
CA LEU A 73 14.86 -7.13 11.75
C LEU A 73 14.02 -7.68 10.58
N ALA A 74 13.23 -6.83 9.93
CA ALA A 74 12.46 -7.20 8.75
C ALA A 74 13.35 -7.74 7.62
N LYS A 75 14.50 -7.08 7.36
CA LYS A 75 15.50 -7.56 6.41
C LYS A 75 15.96 -8.99 6.72
N GLN A 76 16.17 -9.32 7.98
CA GLN A 76 16.60 -10.67 8.38
C GLN A 76 15.52 -11.74 8.21
N LEU A 77 14.26 -11.35 8.20
CA LEU A 77 13.13 -12.27 8.00
C LEU A 77 12.91 -12.64 6.54
N LEU A 78 13.25 -11.74 5.61
CA LEU A 78 13.05 -11.96 4.18
C LEU A 78 13.88 -13.13 3.65
N THR A 79 13.26 -13.88 2.73
CA THR A 79 13.99 -14.82 1.86
C THR A 79 14.86 -14.06 0.85
N ASP A 80 15.79 -14.76 0.20
CA ASP A 80 16.63 -14.20 -0.88
C ASP A 80 15.78 -13.70 -2.08
N LYS A 81 14.53 -14.18 -2.21
CA LYS A 81 13.55 -13.73 -3.21
C LYS A 81 12.45 -12.87 -2.63
N GLY A 82 12.60 -12.51 -1.37
CA GLY A 82 11.58 -11.76 -0.65
C GLY A 82 11.50 -10.30 -1.07
N VAL A 83 10.32 -9.72 -0.90
CA VAL A 83 10.05 -8.32 -1.18
C VAL A 83 9.45 -7.63 0.04
N ILE A 84 9.90 -6.41 0.30
CA ILE A 84 9.29 -5.54 1.30
C ILE A 84 8.62 -4.34 0.63
N PHE A 85 7.39 -4.04 1.04
CA PHE A 85 6.64 -2.85 0.65
C PHE A 85 6.45 -1.94 1.85
N VAL A 86 6.67 -0.64 1.65
CA VAL A 86 6.49 0.40 2.67
C VAL A 86 5.55 1.48 2.13
N SER A 87 4.39 1.64 2.76
CA SER A 87 3.46 2.73 2.47
C SER A 87 3.89 3.98 3.25
N ILE A 88 3.93 5.14 2.60
CA ILE A 88 4.33 6.40 3.25
C ILE A 88 3.75 7.61 2.53
N ASP A 89 3.50 8.70 3.26
CA ASP A 89 3.03 9.94 2.68
C ASP A 89 4.16 10.78 2.03
N GLU A 90 3.77 11.79 1.24
CA GLU A 90 4.71 12.66 0.52
C GLU A 90 5.72 13.38 1.43
N ARG A 91 5.34 13.72 2.67
CA ARG A 91 6.19 14.50 3.59
C ARG A 91 7.42 13.75 4.04
N ASN A 92 7.29 12.45 4.23
CA ASN A 92 8.34 11.58 4.75
C ASN A 92 8.91 10.62 3.71
N HIS A 93 8.33 10.59 2.49
CA HIS A 93 8.74 9.71 1.40
C HIS A 93 10.26 9.74 1.15
N ALA A 94 10.85 10.92 0.92
CA ALA A 94 12.28 11.03 0.61
C ALA A 94 13.18 10.53 1.74
N TYR A 95 12.79 10.76 2.98
CA TYR A 95 13.55 10.33 4.16
C TYR A 95 13.46 8.82 4.39
N VAL A 96 12.26 8.27 4.25
CA VAL A 96 12.05 6.82 4.34
C VAL A 96 12.74 6.12 3.16
N LYS A 97 12.71 6.70 1.95
CA LYS A 97 13.47 6.17 0.80
C LYS A 97 14.95 6.10 1.10
N ALA A 98 15.57 7.18 1.63
CA ALA A 98 16.97 7.21 1.98
C ALA A 98 17.33 6.17 3.08
N LEU A 99 16.47 6.03 4.09
CA LEU A 99 16.62 5.01 5.12
C LEU A 99 16.55 3.59 4.54
N MET A 100 15.63 3.36 3.62
CA MET A 100 15.51 2.08 2.94
C MET A 100 16.72 1.77 2.04
N ASP A 101 17.27 2.78 1.34
CA ASP A 101 18.49 2.64 0.55
C ASP A 101 19.68 2.26 1.41
N GLU A 102 19.81 2.83 2.60
CA GLU A 102 20.87 2.47 3.55
C GLU A 102 20.75 1.04 4.02
N ILE A 103 19.54 0.60 4.39
CA ILE A 103 19.31 -0.72 4.98
C ILE A 103 19.31 -1.82 3.91
N PHE A 104 18.58 -1.61 2.82
CA PHE A 104 18.35 -2.63 1.78
C PHE A 104 19.29 -2.50 0.60
N GLU A 105 20.07 -1.44 0.52
CA GLU A 105 20.97 -1.04 -0.57
C GLU A 105 20.17 -0.53 -1.80
N GLU A 106 20.58 0.62 -2.34
CA GLU A 106 19.89 1.28 -3.46
C GLU A 106 19.73 0.37 -4.69
N ARG A 107 20.70 -0.52 -4.94
CA ARG A 107 20.65 -1.48 -6.05
C ARG A 107 19.46 -2.47 -5.97
N ASN A 108 18.93 -2.67 -4.78
CA ASN A 108 17.79 -3.56 -4.50
C ASN A 108 16.45 -2.83 -4.54
N PHE A 109 16.46 -1.54 -4.91
CA PHE A 109 15.24 -0.76 -5.11
C PHE A 109 14.47 -1.28 -6.32
N LEU A 110 13.20 -1.62 -6.11
CA LEU A 110 12.35 -2.22 -7.14
C LEU A 110 11.41 -1.21 -7.76
N LEU A 111 10.66 -0.48 -6.94
CA LEU A 111 9.67 0.47 -7.43
C LEU A 111 9.31 1.53 -6.39
N ASP A 112 8.82 2.65 -6.92
CA ASP A 112 8.14 3.74 -6.22
C ASP A 112 6.82 4.01 -6.94
N LYS A 113 5.70 3.65 -6.31
CA LYS A 113 4.36 3.81 -6.88
C LYS A 113 3.53 4.79 -6.09
N LYS A 114 2.84 5.67 -6.80
CA LYS A 114 1.84 6.56 -6.23
C LYS A 114 0.51 5.83 -6.08
N LYS A 115 0.04 5.72 -4.85
CA LYS A 115 -1.29 5.19 -4.52
C LYS A 115 -2.28 6.34 -4.43
N LEU A 116 -3.23 6.41 -5.35
CA LEU A 116 -4.27 7.42 -5.32
C LEU A 116 -5.29 7.13 -4.22
N ASN A 117 -5.44 8.04 -3.25
CA ASN A 117 -6.34 7.86 -2.11
C ASN A 117 -7.74 8.41 -2.37
N LYS A 118 -7.89 9.44 -3.20
CA LYS A 118 -9.19 10.07 -3.52
C LYS A 118 -9.25 10.46 -4.99
N LYS A 119 -10.37 10.13 -5.64
CA LYS A 119 -10.70 10.62 -6.97
C LYS A 119 -11.35 12.00 -6.81
N GLY A 120 -10.59 13.05 -7.05
CA GLY A 120 -11.10 14.41 -7.09
C GLY A 120 -11.62 14.97 -5.76
N GLY A 121 -11.51 16.24 -5.56
CA GLY A 121 -12.11 17.00 -4.47
C GLY A 121 -12.32 18.42 -4.98
N LYS A 122 -13.22 19.21 -4.35
CA LYS A 122 -13.38 20.63 -4.68
C LYS A 122 -12.00 21.29 -4.59
N SER A 123 -11.63 22.00 -5.65
CA SER A 123 -10.40 22.79 -5.75
C SER A 123 -10.34 23.76 -4.56
N THR A 124 -9.40 23.54 -3.68
CA THR A 124 -8.92 24.57 -2.77
C THR A 124 -7.78 25.32 -3.47
N GLN A 125 -7.41 26.50 -3.00
CA GLN A 125 -6.41 27.36 -3.63
C GLN A 125 -4.98 26.76 -3.69
N THR A 126 -4.81 25.51 -3.26
CA THR A 126 -3.52 24.82 -3.21
C THR A 126 -3.56 23.50 -3.98
N ILE A 127 -2.39 23.03 -4.43
CA ILE A 127 -2.23 21.73 -5.06
C ILE A 127 -2.70 20.63 -4.09
N GLN A 128 -3.66 19.81 -4.53
CA GLN A 128 -4.20 18.73 -3.73
C GLN A 128 -3.20 17.57 -3.62
N LYS A 129 -2.98 17.12 -2.39
CA LYS A 129 -2.16 15.94 -2.07
C LYS A 129 -3.09 14.74 -1.86
N ASN A 130 -3.37 14.01 -2.93
CA ASN A 130 -4.38 12.94 -2.96
C ASN A 130 -3.76 11.55 -3.07
N HIS A 131 -2.46 11.42 -2.82
CA HIS A 131 -1.76 10.16 -2.98
C HIS A 131 -0.76 9.91 -1.84
N ASP A 132 -0.51 8.65 -1.60
CA ASP A 132 0.62 8.14 -0.83
C ASP A 132 1.57 7.42 -1.77
N TYR A 133 2.73 7.05 -1.26
CA TYR A 133 3.74 6.30 -1.98
C TYR A 133 3.82 4.88 -1.44
N ILE A 134 4.20 3.96 -2.29
CA ILE A 134 4.59 2.60 -1.93
C ILE A 134 5.99 2.38 -2.47
N LEU A 135 6.96 2.28 -1.57
CA LEU A 135 8.32 1.91 -1.88
C LEU A 135 8.45 0.39 -1.79
N ALA A 136 9.17 -0.22 -2.72
CA ALA A 136 9.48 -1.64 -2.64
C ALA A 136 10.96 -1.93 -2.89
N TYR A 137 11.47 -2.92 -2.16
CA TYR A 137 12.84 -3.44 -2.24
C TYR A 137 12.82 -4.96 -2.28
N THR A 138 13.71 -5.55 -3.07
CA THR A 138 13.90 -7.00 -3.19
C THR A 138 15.36 -7.33 -3.44
N PHE A 139 15.82 -8.49 -2.99
CA PHE A 139 17.16 -9.00 -3.32
C PHE A 139 17.19 -9.78 -4.63
N ASP A 140 16.02 -10.13 -5.17
CA ASP A 140 15.89 -10.83 -6.46
C ASP A 140 15.57 -9.82 -7.57
N GLN A 141 16.56 -9.52 -8.40
CA GLN A 141 16.40 -8.60 -9.54
C GLN A 141 15.52 -9.19 -10.66
N ASP A 142 15.33 -10.50 -10.67
CA ASP A 142 14.52 -11.22 -11.66
C ASP A 142 13.09 -11.54 -11.14
N ILE A 143 12.67 -10.88 -10.06
CA ILE A 143 11.35 -11.12 -9.46
C ILE A 143 10.23 -10.86 -10.47
N LEU A 144 9.35 -11.84 -10.62
CA LEU A 144 8.16 -11.73 -11.46
C LEU A 144 6.92 -11.64 -10.58
N PHE A 145 6.09 -10.65 -10.86
CA PHE A 145 4.77 -10.52 -10.26
C PHE A 145 3.72 -11.13 -11.17
N SER A 146 2.92 -12.05 -10.64
CA SER A 146 1.74 -12.54 -11.34
C SER A 146 0.73 -11.42 -11.53
N GLN A 147 0.18 -11.31 -12.72
CA GLN A 147 -0.95 -10.41 -12.95
C GLN A 147 -2.18 -10.94 -12.18
N ILE A 148 -2.88 -10.04 -11.51
CA ILE A 148 -4.20 -10.36 -10.97
C ILE A 148 -5.10 -10.55 -12.17
N GLU A 149 -5.72 -11.73 -12.29
CA GLU A 149 -6.77 -11.96 -13.28
C GLU A 149 -7.84 -10.90 -13.10
N LYS A 150 -8.15 -10.17 -14.18
CA LYS A 150 -9.23 -9.20 -14.14
C LYS A 150 -10.52 -9.97 -13.88
N ASP A 151 -11.32 -9.53 -12.93
CA ASP A 151 -12.67 -10.05 -12.76
C ASP A 151 -13.49 -9.73 -14.02
N ILE A 152 -13.58 -10.74 -14.89
CA ILE A 152 -14.32 -10.64 -16.15
C ILE A 152 -15.83 -10.77 -15.92
N ALA A 153 -16.29 -11.12 -14.72
CA ALA A 153 -17.72 -11.25 -14.41
C ALA A 153 -18.52 -9.95 -14.64
N ALA A 154 -17.85 -8.78 -14.54
CA ALA A 154 -18.44 -7.48 -14.85
C ALA A 154 -18.63 -7.27 -16.37
N TYR A 155 -17.86 -7.96 -17.24
CA TYR A 155 -17.89 -7.82 -18.69
C TYR A 155 -18.88 -8.83 -19.30
N LYS A 156 -20.18 -8.61 -19.08
CA LYS A 156 -21.26 -9.52 -19.47
C LYS A 156 -22.09 -9.07 -20.67
N TYR A 157 -21.91 -7.82 -21.12
CA TYR A 157 -22.66 -7.27 -22.24
C TYR A 157 -21.92 -7.50 -23.55
N GLU A 158 -22.67 -7.79 -24.60
CA GLU A 158 -22.18 -8.04 -25.95
C GLU A 158 -22.94 -7.12 -26.92
N ASP A 159 -22.29 -6.74 -28.03
CA ASP A 159 -22.91 -6.04 -29.15
C ASP A 159 -22.37 -6.62 -30.46
N GLU A 160 -22.77 -6.00 -31.60
CA GLU A 160 -22.35 -6.41 -32.94
C GLU A 160 -20.83 -6.46 -33.17
N TYR A 161 -20.06 -5.72 -32.33
CA TYR A 161 -18.59 -5.64 -32.39
C TYR A 161 -17.90 -6.59 -31.39
N VAL A 162 -18.60 -7.53 -30.79
CA VAL A 162 -18.03 -8.42 -29.76
C VAL A 162 -16.82 -9.19 -30.27
N ASN A 163 -16.79 -9.54 -31.56
CA ASN A 163 -15.65 -10.27 -32.17
C ASN A 163 -14.40 -9.41 -32.34
N GLU A 164 -14.54 -8.07 -32.38
CA GLU A 164 -13.44 -7.13 -32.55
C GLU A 164 -12.90 -6.62 -31.20
N ARG A 165 -13.79 -6.28 -30.27
CA ARG A 165 -13.45 -5.61 -29.01
C ARG A 165 -13.77 -6.42 -27.74
N GLY A 166 -14.40 -7.58 -27.86
CA GLY A 166 -14.80 -8.44 -26.75
C GLY A 166 -16.03 -7.93 -26.01
N LYS A 167 -16.38 -8.62 -24.91
CA LYS A 167 -17.49 -8.22 -24.02
C LYS A 167 -17.14 -6.94 -23.25
N PHE A 168 -18.14 -6.16 -22.90
CA PHE A 168 -17.95 -4.91 -22.16
C PHE A 168 -18.79 -4.86 -20.87
N ALA A 169 -18.38 -3.96 -19.96
CA ALA A 169 -19.10 -3.65 -18.73
C ALA A 169 -19.70 -2.25 -18.80
N LEU A 170 -20.91 -2.09 -18.31
CA LEU A 170 -21.50 -0.76 -18.13
C LEU A 170 -20.99 -0.17 -16.81
N SER A 171 -20.25 0.93 -16.89
CA SER A 171 -19.74 1.63 -15.71
C SER A 171 -20.70 2.69 -15.18
N GLN A 172 -21.50 3.30 -16.06
CA GLN A 172 -22.53 4.27 -15.73
C GLN A 172 -23.63 4.23 -16.79
N THR A 173 -24.88 4.38 -16.37
CA THR A 173 -26.01 4.64 -17.27
C THR A 173 -26.16 6.15 -17.48
N LEU A 174 -26.66 6.56 -18.64
CA LEU A 174 -26.97 7.98 -18.90
C LEU A 174 -28.11 8.48 -18.01
N ASP A 175 -28.89 7.54 -17.43
CA ASP A 175 -29.96 7.81 -16.48
C ASP A 175 -29.38 8.03 -15.08
N TYR A 176 -28.99 9.24 -14.78
CA TYR A 176 -28.53 9.63 -13.46
C TYR A 176 -29.71 10.17 -12.67
N SER A 177 -30.17 9.44 -11.66
CA SER A 177 -31.28 9.84 -10.78
C SER A 177 -31.07 11.19 -10.04
N SER A 178 -29.85 11.73 -10.10
CA SER A 178 -29.47 13.03 -9.53
C SER A 178 -29.36 14.17 -10.55
N LEU A 179 -29.58 13.91 -11.84
CA LEU A 179 -29.62 14.98 -12.83
C LEU A 179 -30.98 15.67 -12.69
N MET A 180 -30.98 16.87 -12.11
CA MET A 180 -32.13 17.75 -12.18
C MET A 180 -32.31 18.18 -13.65
N TYR A 181 -33.54 18.07 -14.15
CA TYR A 181 -33.92 18.61 -15.45
C TYR A 181 -33.55 20.09 -15.53
N SER A 182 -32.78 20.46 -16.55
CA SER A 182 -32.45 21.84 -16.84
C SER A 182 -33.23 22.26 -18.10
N PRO A 183 -34.14 23.23 -18.00
CA PRO A 183 -34.91 23.73 -19.14
C PRO A 183 -34.05 24.30 -20.29
N ASN A 184 -32.79 24.60 -19.99
CA ASN A 184 -31.85 25.14 -20.99
C ASN A 184 -31.14 24.04 -21.79
N MET A 185 -31.47 22.78 -21.62
CA MET A 185 -30.93 21.64 -22.38
C MET A 185 -31.88 21.09 -23.44
N ASP A 186 -33.07 21.68 -23.63
CA ASP A 186 -33.94 21.35 -24.74
C ASP A 186 -33.41 22.03 -26.02
N PHE A 187 -32.83 21.23 -26.91
CA PHE A 187 -32.42 21.62 -28.25
C PHE A 187 -33.52 21.32 -29.24
#